data_2f598b6b8dac6c784b8d6298474b8972
#
_entry.id   2f598b6b8dac6c784b8d6298474b8972
#
_cell.length_a   1.000
_cell.length_b   1.000
_cell.length_c   1.000
_cell.angle_alpha   90.00
_cell.angle_beta   90.00
_cell.angle_gamma   90.00
#
_symmetry.space_group_name_H-M   'P 1'
#
loop_
_entity.id
_entity.type
_entity.pdbx_description
1 polymer ?
#
loop_
_entity_poly.entity_id
_entity_poly.type
_entity_poly.pdbx_seq_one_letter_code
_entity_poly.pdbx_strand_id
1 'polypeptide(L)'
;RSSDLVFAESYRTMGKRYANMMLALQGIIPDSNYPRVDKDRRAYVKLHAPEAKKVIFDICGKQYEMKKDLDGDWYGVSDPLVVGFHYYFLNVDGVQVVDPASETYFGCCREAGGLEVPEGAEGNYYRPQQGVAHGQVRSVSYYAGSQKQFRRAMVYTPAEYETNTTKRYPVLYLQHGMGEDETGWSKQGMMQHIMDNLIAEGKAEPMIVVMESGD
;
A
#
# COMPACT_ATOMS: atom_id res chain seq x y z
N ARG A 1 -30.84 -6.29 7.76
CA ARG A 1 -29.51 -6.74 7.26
C ARG A 1 -29.20 -6.26 5.83
N SER A 2 -30.17 -5.91 4.98
CA SER A 2 -29.91 -5.33 3.65
C SER A 2 -29.71 -3.81 3.68
N SER A 3 -30.30 -3.12 4.65
CA SER A 3 -30.18 -1.65 4.80
C SER A 3 -28.76 -1.20 5.14
N ASP A 4 -28.07 -1.94 5.99
CA ASP A 4 -26.74 -1.55 6.48
C ASP A 4 -25.66 -1.63 5.38
N LEU A 5 -25.79 -2.58 4.46
CA LEU A 5 -24.90 -2.72 3.29
C LEU A 5 -25.11 -1.57 2.29
N VAL A 6 -26.38 -1.17 2.07
CA VAL A 6 -26.71 -0.04 1.19
C VAL A 6 -26.17 1.27 1.75
N PHE A 7 -26.26 1.49 3.07
CA PHE A 7 -25.69 2.66 3.71
C PHE A 7 -24.16 2.68 3.62
N ALA A 8 -23.49 1.56 3.87
CA ALA A 8 -22.03 1.47 3.79
C ALA A 8 -21.52 1.77 2.37
N GLU A 9 -22.19 1.28 1.33
CA GLU A 9 -21.85 1.55 -0.05
C GLU A 9 -22.10 3.01 -0.42
N SER A 10 -23.19 3.59 0.08
CA SER A 10 -23.51 5.01 -0.09
C SER A 10 -22.46 5.92 0.55
N TYR A 11 -21.99 5.59 1.76
CA TYR A 11 -20.94 6.35 2.44
C TYR A 11 -19.60 6.25 1.70
N ARG A 12 -19.23 5.08 1.20
CA ARG A 12 -18.01 4.91 0.39
C ARG A 12 -18.09 5.71 -0.91
N THR A 13 -19.23 5.68 -1.57
CA THR A 13 -19.46 6.43 -2.82
C THR A 13 -19.42 7.92 -2.56
N MET A 14 -20.03 8.39 -1.46
CA MET A 14 -20.01 9.79 -1.07
C MET A 14 -18.61 10.25 -0.70
N GLY A 15 -17.86 9.44 0.04
CA GLY A 15 -16.46 9.71 0.37
C GLY A 15 -15.58 9.85 -0.87
N LYS A 16 -15.71 8.95 -1.85
CA LYS A 16 -15.00 9.04 -3.13
C LYS A 16 -15.39 10.29 -3.92
N ARG A 17 -16.69 10.63 -3.99
CA ARG A 17 -17.17 11.84 -4.67
C ARG A 17 -16.63 13.10 -4.00
N TYR A 18 -16.63 13.14 -2.67
CA TYR A 18 -16.09 14.26 -1.92
C TYR A 18 -14.58 14.43 -2.15
N ALA A 19 -13.82 13.35 -2.07
CA ALA A 19 -12.38 13.36 -2.34
C ALA A 19 -12.08 13.82 -3.77
N ASN A 20 -12.78 13.28 -4.76
CA ASN A 20 -12.63 13.69 -6.17
C ASN A 20 -13.01 15.15 -6.39
N MET A 21 -14.06 15.65 -5.72
CA MET A 21 -14.44 17.05 -5.79
C MET A 21 -13.37 17.96 -5.17
N MET A 22 -12.82 17.58 -4.04
CA MET A 22 -11.74 18.34 -3.40
C MET A 22 -10.47 18.37 -4.25
N LEU A 23 -10.12 17.26 -4.90
CA LEU A 23 -8.99 17.18 -5.82
C LEU A 23 -9.26 18.00 -7.11
N ALA A 24 -10.48 17.95 -7.62
CA ALA A 24 -10.88 18.77 -8.78
C ALA A 24 -10.82 20.27 -8.49
N LEU A 25 -11.19 20.69 -7.27
CA LEU A 25 -11.05 22.09 -6.83
C LEU A 25 -9.59 22.54 -6.76
N GLN A 26 -8.66 21.61 -6.55
CA GLN A 26 -7.22 21.85 -6.59
C GLN A 26 -6.63 21.69 -7.99
N GLY A 27 -7.46 21.39 -9.00
CA GLY A 27 -7.02 21.10 -10.37
C GLY A 27 -6.40 19.71 -10.54
N ILE A 28 -6.55 18.82 -9.54
CA ILE A 28 -6.02 17.47 -9.56
C ILE A 28 -7.20 16.51 -9.73
N ILE A 29 -7.27 15.82 -10.86
CA ILE A 29 -8.29 14.79 -11.14
C ILE A 29 -7.60 13.43 -11.18
N PRO A 30 -7.82 12.55 -10.17
CA PRO A 30 -7.27 11.22 -10.19
C PRO A 30 -7.80 10.42 -11.38
N ASP A 31 -6.91 9.72 -12.07
CA ASP A 31 -7.25 8.79 -13.15
C ASP A 31 -7.08 7.36 -12.67
N SER A 32 -8.17 6.59 -12.62
CA SER A 32 -8.18 5.20 -12.15
C SER A 32 -7.38 4.23 -13.02
N ASN A 33 -6.96 4.67 -14.21
CA ASN A 33 -6.09 3.88 -15.09
C ASN A 33 -4.60 4.07 -14.77
N TYR A 34 -4.28 4.90 -13.80
CA TYR A 34 -2.92 5.19 -13.36
C TYR A 34 -2.83 5.14 -11.81
N PRO A 35 -1.67 4.77 -11.25
CA PRO A 35 -0.51 4.21 -11.93
C PRO A 35 -0.82 2.82 -12.52
N ARG A 36 -0.15 2.45 -13.59
CA ARG A 36 -0.27 1.13 -14.20
C ARG A 36 1.08 0.60 -14.66
N VAL A 37 1.18 -0.72 -14.77
CA VAL A 37 2.36 -1.41 -15.32
C VAL A 37 1.94 -2.16 -16.58
N ASP A 38 2.74 -2.09 -17.63
CA ASP A 38 2.50 -2.83 -18.86
C ASP A 38 3.19 -4.23 -18.87
N LYS A 39 2.97 -4.98 -19.93
CA LYS A 39 3.57 -6.31 -20.12
C LYS A 39 5.11 -6.31 -20.18
N ASP A 40 5.71 -5.17 -20.52
CA ASP A 40 7.16 -4.97 -20.59
C ASP A 40 7.72 -4.43 -19.26
N ARG A 41 6.90 -4.45 -18.19
CA ARG A 41 7.22 -4.00 -16.83
C ARG A 41 7.59 -2.53 -16.74
N ARG A 42 7.05 -1.70 -17.62
CA ARG A 42 7.18 -0.24 -17.54
C ARG A 42 6.06 0.33 -16.71
N ALA A 43 6.38 1.17 -15.77
CA ALA A 43 5.38 1.92 -15.00
C ALA A 43 4.96 3.18 -15.74
N TYR A 44 3.67 3.46 -15.71
CA TYR A 44 3.05 4.65 -16.28
C TYR A 44 2.34 5.42 -15.18
N VAL A 45 2.60 6.71 -15.12
CA VAL A 45 1.94 7.64 -14.21
C VAL A 45 1.34 8.81 -14.98
N LYS A 46 0.29 9.40 -14.42
CA LYS A 46 -0.39 10.55 -14.97
C LYS A 46 -0.69 11.55 -13.86
N LEU A 47 -0.45 12.84 -14.11
CA LEU A 47 -0.78 13.92 -13.19
C LEU A 47 -1.40 15.07 -13.95
N HIS A 48 -2.58 15.51 -13.51
CA HIS A 48 -3.16 16.77 -14.00
C HIS A 48 -2.56 17.95 -13.23
N ALA A 49 -1.72 18.75 -13.90
CA ALA A 49 -1.06 19.90 -13.30
C ALA A 49 -0.83 20.98 -14.39
N PRO A 50 -1.90 21.68 -14.84
CA PRO A 50 -1.86 22.58 -15.98
C PRO A 50 -0.91 23.77 -15.78
N GLU A 51 -0.72 24.24 -14.54
CA GLU A 51 0.15 25.37 -14.23
C GLU A 51 1.60 24.97 -13.99
N ALA A 52 1.89 23.66 -13.83
CA ALA A 52 3.25 23.18 -13.61
C ALA A 52 4.12 23.43 -14.86
N LYS A 53 5.38 23.81 -14.60
CA LYS A 53 6.41 24.05 -15.63
C LYS A 53 7.23 22.80 -15.90
N LYS A 54 7.40 21.96 -14.87
CA LYS A 54 8.18 20.73 -14.94
C LYS A 54 7.63 19.70 -13.97
N VAL A 55 7.41 18.47 -14.46
CA VAL A 55 7.06 17.32 -13.61
C VAL A 55 8.02 16.18 -13.88
N ILE A 56 8.52 15.57 -12.81
CA ILE A 56 9.44 14.42 -12.86
C ILE A 56 8.78 13.24 -12.15
N PHE A 57 8.84 12.08 -12.78
CA PHE A 57 8.52 10.79 -12.19
C PHE A 57 9.82 10.18 -11.64
N ASP A 58 9.91 9.98 -10.33
CA ASP A 58 11.09 9.46 -9.64
C ASP A 58 10.76 8.07 -9.08
N ILE A 59 11.39 7.04 -9.62
CA ILE A 59 11.20 5.64 -9.22
C ILE A 59 12.51 4.89 -9.28
N CYS A 60 12.79 4.05 -8.28
CA CYS A 60 14.00 3.22 -8.18
C CYS A 60 15.31 4.05 -8.31
N GLY A 61 15.33 5.26 -7.77
CA GLY A 61 16.48 6.15 -7.83
C GLY A 61 16.76 6.73 -9.22
N LYS A 62 15.82 6.56 -10.18
CA LYS A 62 15.92 7.13 -11.52
C LYS A 62 14.78 8.11 -11.77
N GLN A 63 15.13 9.24 -12.37
CA GLN A 63 14.23 10.32 -12.67
C GLN A 63 13.87 10.35 -14.16
N TYR A 64 12.57 10.42 -14.45
CA TYR A 64 12.03 10.51 -15.80
C TYR A 64 11.25 11.82 -15.94
N GLU A 65 11.67 12.67 -16.87
CA GLU A 65 10.93 13.89 -17.17
C GLU A 65 9.61 13.56 -17.84
N MET A 66 8.52 14.05 -17.27
CA MET A 66 7.17 13.79 -17.78
C MET A 66 6.85 14.74 -18.95
N LYS A 67 5.96 14.29 -19.82
CA LYS A 67 5.51 15.08 -20.99
C LYS A 67 4.11 15.61 -20.74
N LYS A 68 3.94 16.90 -20.95
CA LYS A 68 2.65 17.59 -20.82
C LYS A 68 1.89 17.57 -22.15
N ASP A 69 0.59 17.29 -22.10
CA ASP A 69 -0.31 17.43 -23.24
C ASP A 69 -1.02 18.80 -23.25
N LEU A 70 -1.93 18.98 -24.22
CA LEU A 70 -2.68 20.22 -24.41
C LEU A 70 -3.72 20.47 -23.30
N ASP A 71 -4.17 19.42 -22.60
CA ASP A 71 -5.18 19.48 -21.55
C ASP A 71 -4.55 19.74 -20.17
N GLY A 72 -3.23 19.83 -20.11
CA GLY A 72 -2.47 20.07 -18.88
C GLY A 72 -2.15 18.79 -18.10
N ASP A 73 -2.36 17.64 -18.71
CA ASP A 73 -2.00 16.33 -18.15
C ASP A 73 -0.53 15.99 -18.45
N TRP A 74 0.16 15.51 -17.42
CA TRP A 74 1.53 15.08 -17.51
C TRP A 74 1.60 13.55 -17.50
N TYR A 75 2.39 12.98 -18.39
CA TYR A 75 2.58 11.54 -18.56
C TYR A 75 4.03 11.14 -18.36
N GLY A 76 4.25 10.23 -17.41
CA GLY A 76 5.56 9.64 -17.10
C GLY A 76 5.58 8.15 -17.45
N VAL A 77 6.75 7.70 -17.96
CA VAL A 77 7.00 6.29 -18.26
C VAL A 77 8.39 5.93 -17.77
N SER A 78 8.50 4.81 -17.05
CA SER A 78 9.80 4.28 -16.62
C SER A 78 10.46 3.40 -17.68
N ASP A 79 11.72 3.04 -17.47
CA ASP A 79 12.30 1.85 -18.04
C ASP A 79 11.65 0.58 -17.45
N PRO A 80 11.91 -0.61 -18.04
CA PRO A 80 11.47 -1.86 -17.44
C PRO A 80 11.99 -2.01 -16.00
N LEU A 81 11.07 -2.28 -15.06
CA LEU A 81 11.36 -2.46 -13.65
C LEU A 81 11.54 -3.96 -13.32
N VAL A 82 12.18 -4.24 -12.20
CA VAL A 82 12.18 -5.59 -11.63
C VAL A 82 10.79 -5.92 -11.07
N VAL A 83 10.44 -7.19 -10.95
CA VAL A 83 9.20 -7.61 -10.30
C VAL A 83 9.19 -7.25 -8.83
N GLY A 84 8.00 -7.01 -8.27
CA GLY A 84 7.80 -6.67 -6.88
C GLY A 84 7.33 -5.23 -6.66
N PHE A 85 7.28 -4.84 -5.38
CA PHE A 85 6.81 -3.54 -4.96
C PHE A 85 7.88 -2.45 -5.14
N HIS A 86 7.45 -1.26 -5.61
CA HIS A 86 8.31 -0.10 -5.80
C HIS A 86 7.67 1.16 -5.25
N TYR A 87 8.44 1.91 -4.45
CA TYR A 87 8.07 3.29 -4.10
C TYR A 87 8.39 4.23 -5.25
N TYR A 88 7.57 5.26 -5.40
CA TYR A 88 7.84 6.34 -6.33
C TYR A 88 7.31 7.69 -5.82
N PHE A 89 7.80 8.76 -6.44
CA PHE A 89 7.41 10.12 -6.15
C PHE A 89 7.18 10.89 -7.45
N LEU A 90 6.40 11.94 -7.36
CA LEU A 90 6.33 12.97 -8.38
C LEU A 90 7.02 14.22 -7.85
N ASN A 91 7.80 14.89 -8.70
CA ASN A 91 8.38 16.19 -8.37
C ASN A 91 7.74 17.23 -9.28
N VAL A 92 7.00 18.15 -8.71
CA VAL A 92 6.28 19.22 -9.41
C VAL A 92 7.00 20.53 -9.11
N ASP A 93 7.64 21.10 -10.11
CA ASP A 93 8.39 22.37 -10.02
C ASP A 93 9.40 22.42 -8.84
N GLY A 94 10.06 21.28 -8.57
CA GLY A 94 11.03 21.14 -7.49
C GLY A 94 10.48 20.68 -6.14
N VAL A 95 9.15 20.53 -6.01
CA VAL A 95 8.50 20.03 -4.81
C VAL A 95 8.14 18.55 -4.99
N GLN A 96 8.63 17.69 -4.11
CA GLN A 96 8.28 16.27 -4.11
C GLN A 96 6.90 16.06 -3.48
N VAL A 97 6.02 15.37 -4.22
CA VAL A 97 4.64 15.08 -3.83
C VAL A 97 4.33 13.61 -4.00
N VAL A 98 3.35 13.12 -3.27
CA VAL A 98 2.76 11.80 -3.49
C VAL A 98 1.80 11.88 -4.67
N ASP A 99 1.79 10.86 -5.52
CA ASP A 99 0.81 10.76 -6.60
C ASP A 99 -0.61 10.59 -6.02
N PRO A 100 -1.54 11.51 -6.30
CA PRO A 100 -2.91 11.40 -5.78
C PRO A 100 -3.68 10.20 -6.36
N ALA A 101 -3.22 9.62 -7.46
CA ALA A 101 -3.81 8.43 -8.06
C ALA A 101 -3.32 7.12 -7.43
N SER A 102 -2.25 7.18 -6.63
CA SER A 102 -1.68 6.02 -5.93
C SER A 102 -2.27 5.83 -4.55
N GLU A 103 -2.27 4.58 -4.08
CA GLU A 103 -2.33 4.33 -2.64
C GLU A 103 -1.06 4.90 -1.97
N THR A 104 -1.21 5.38 -0.73
CA THR A 104 -0.11 5.97 0.04
C THR A 104 0.49 4.94 0.99
N TYR A 105 1.80 4.87 0.97
CA TYR A 105 2.62 4.00 1.81
C TYR A 105 3.63 4.81 2.60
N PHE A 106 3.98 4.37 3.80
CA PHE A 106 5.11 4.95 4.52
C PHE A 106 6.39 4.21 4.12
N GLY A 107 7.32 4.94 3.50
CA GLY A 107 8.61 4.43 3.06
C GLY A 107 9.57 5.58 2.74
N CYS A 108 10.87 5.29 2.72
CA CYS A 108 11.88 6.34 2.53
C CYS A 108 11.78 7.49 3.54
N CYS A 109 11.41 7.19 4.80
CA CYS A 109 11.17 8.12 5.91
C CYS A 109 10.01 9.10 5.69
N ARG A 110 9.07 8.81 4.79
CA ARG A 110 7.92 9.67 4.46
C ARG A 110 6.82 8.91 3.74
N GLU A 111 5.71 9.57 3.53
CA GLU A 111 4.67 9.07 2.63
C GLU A 111 5.15 9.06 1.17
N ALA A 112 4.87 7.98 0.47
CA ALA A 112 5.25 7.72 -0.91
C ALA A 112 4.10 7.09 -1.68
N GLY A 113 4.06 7.27 -2.99
CA GLY A 113 3.28 6.43 -3.88
C GLY A 113 3.92 5.05 -4.00
N GLY A 114 3.15 4.05 -4.38
CA GLY A 114 3.65 2.71 -4.60
C GLY A 114 2.95 2.00 -5.74
N LEU A 115 3.65 1.11 -6.39
CA LEU A 115 3.11 0.23 -7.40
C LEU A 115 3.75 -1.15 -7.33
N GLU A 116 2.99 -2.14 -7.74
CA GLU A 116 3.43 -3.52 -7.84
C GLU A 116 3.73 -3.84 -9.31
N VAL A 117 4.96 -4.31 -9.60
CA VAL A 117 5.27 -4.97 -10.87
C VAL A 117 4.96 -6.44 -10.69
N PRO A 118 3.89 -6.96 -11.32
CA PRO A 118 3.38 -8.27 -10.97
C PRO A 118 4.36 -9.39 -11.37
N GLU A 119 4.62 -10.27 -10.42
CA GLU A 119 5.19 -11.58 -10.70
C GLU A 119 4.16 -12.48 -11.39
N GLY A 120 4.62 -13.46 -12.17
CA GLY A 120 3.79 -14.50 -12.74
C GLY A 120 3.14 -15.42 -11.68
N ALA A 121 3.03 -16.70 -11.97
CA ALA A 121 2.49 -17.68 -11.02
C ALA A 121 3.35 -17.82 -9.74
N GLU A 122 4.62 -17.51 -9.82
CA GLU A 122 5.54 -17.52 -8.67
C GLU A 122 5.09 -16.55 -7.56
N GLY A 123 4.44 -15.42 -7.91
CA GLY A 123 3.89 -14.47 -6.96
C GLY A 123 2.63 -14.92 -6.22
N ASN A 124 2.14 -16.13 -6.46
CA ASN A 124 0.95 -16.62 -5.76
C ASN A 124 1.13 -16.77 -4.25
N TYR A 125 2.35 -16.89 -3.78
CA TYR A 125 2.63 -17.02 -2.33
C TYR A 125 2.22 -15.77 -1.52
N TYR A 126 2.24 -14.58 -2.10
CA TYR A 126 1.86 -13.33 -1.43
C TYR A 126 0.50 -12.78 -1.86
N ARG A 127 -0.19 -13.44 -2.80
CA ARG A 127 -1.55 -13.05 -3.22
C ARG A 127 -2.61 -13.78 -2.42
N PRO A 128 -3.77 -13.15 -2.15
CA PRO A 128 -4.89 -13.86 -1.55
C PRO A 128 -5.36 -14.99 -2.48
N GLN A 129 -5.51 -16.20 -1.93
CA GLN A 129 -5.93 -17.38 -2.69
C GLN A 129 -7.38 -17.73 -2.37
N GLN A 130 -8.16 -18.09 -3.40
CA GLN A 130 -9.54 -18.55 -3.22
C GLN A 130 -9.56 -19.84 -2.39
N GLY A 131 -10.44 -19.89 -1.38
CA GLY A 131 -10.59 -21.05 -0.51
C GLY A 131 -9.59 -21.12 0.65
N VAL A 132 -8.65 -20.21 0.73
CA VAL A 132 -7.77 -20.06 1.89
C VAL A 132 -8.47 -19.20 2.95
N ALA A 133 -8.49 -19.67 4.20
CA ALA A 133 -9.00 -18.90 5.31
C ALA A 133 -8.03 -17.76 5.66
N HIS A 134 -8.55 -16.54 5.77
CA HIS A 134 -7.72 -15.35 6.01
C HIS A 134 -7.71 -14.94 7.47
N GLY A 135 -6.49 -14.66 7.97
CA GLY A 135 -6.28 -14.00 9.24
C GLY A 135 -6.66 -12.51 9.22
N GLN A 136 -6.38 -11.82 10.30
CA GLN A 136 -6.69 -10.40 10.43
C GLN A 136 -5.45 -9.62 10.83
N VAL A 137 -5.28 -8.42 10.27
CA VAL A 137 -4.28 -7.44 10.71
C VAL A 137 -4.99 -6.32 11.43
N ARG A 138 -4.58 -6.05 12.68
CA ARG A 138 -5.18 -5.03 13.56
C ARG A 138 -4.14 -4.02 13.98
N SER A 139 -4.51 -2.74 13.99
CA SER A 139 -3.73 -1.71 14.65
C SER A 139 -4.02 -1.76 16.15
N VAL A 140 -2.98 -1.89 16.95
CA VAL A 140 -3.06 -1.99 18.41
C VAL A 140 -2.23 -0.90 19.04
N SER A 141 -2.82 -0.11 19.94
CA SER A 141 -2.09 0.85 20.77
C SER A 141 -1.76 0.22 22.13
N TYR A 142 -0.52 0.38 22.57
CA TYR A 142 -0.07 -0.12 23.87
C TYR A 142 0.86 0.89 24.55
N TYR A 143 0.98 0.78 25.86
CA TYR A 143 1.92 1.60 26.63
C TYR A 143 3.28 0.91 26.75
N ALA A 144 4.31 1.50 26.14
CA ALA A 144 5.69 1.02 26.23
C ALA A 144 6.33 1.51 27.54
N GLY A 145 6.44 0.64 28.53
CA GLY A 145 6.94 0.99 29.85
C GLY A 145 8.38 1.49 29.87
N SER A 146 9.25 0.97 29.00
CA SER A 146 10.64 1.40 28.86
C SER A 146 10.78 2.82 28.31
N GLN A 147 9.91 3.19 27.40
CA GLN A 147 9.90 4.51 26.73
C GLN A 147 8.92 5.50 27.37
N LYS A 148 8.07 5.02 28.29
CA LYS A 148 7.04 5.80 28.99
C LYS A 148 6.09 6.55 28.06
N GLN A 149 5.72 5.91 26.93
CA GLN A 149 4.82 6.49 25.94
C GLN A 149 3.89 5.44 25.32
N PHE A 150 2.79 5.89 24.74
CA PHE A 150 1.95 5.04 23.93
C PHE A 150 2.59 4.82 22.55
N ARG A 151 2.58 3.57 22.13
CA ARG A 151 3.07 3.16 20.83
C ARG A 151 1.98 2.40 20.07
N ARG A 152 2.23 2.15 18.81
CA ARG A 152 1.33 1.45 17.91
C ARG A 152 2.07 0.26 17.28
N ALA A 153 1.36 -0.84 17.13
CA ALA A 153 1.82 -2.00 16.40
C ALA A 153 0.71 -2.51 15.46
N MET A 154 1.10 -3.11 14.36
CA MET A 154 0.21 -3.93 13.55
C MET A 154 0.36 -5.38 14.00
N VAL A 155 -0.76 -6.05 14.28
CA VAL A 155 -0.77 -7.41 14.79
C VAL A 155 -1.60 -8.29 13.86
N TYR A 156 -0.96 -9.28 13.26
CA TYR A 156 -1.65 -10.34 12.53
C TYR A 156 -2.03 -11.46 13.48
N THR A 157 -3.26 -11.95 13.35
CA THR A 157 -3.76 -13.15 14.03
C THR A 157 -4.29 -14.13 12.98
N PRO A 158 -4.00 -15.44 13.09
CA PRO A 158 -4.45 -16.44 12.12
C PRO A 158 -5.98 -16.58 12.12
N ALA A 159 -6.55 -17.12 11.03
CA ALA A 159 -8.01 -17.19 10.82
C ALA A 159 -8.78 -17.87 11.97
N GLU A 160 -8.16 -18.86 12.62
CA GLU A 160 -8.80 -19.60 13.74
C GLU A 160 -8.71 -18.86 15.09
N TYR A 161 -8.00 -17.75 15.19
CA TYR A 161 -7.68 -17.09 16.47
C TYR A 161 -8.94 -16.74 17.29
N GLU A 162 -9.97 -16.23 16.65
CA GLU A 162 -11.21 -15.81 17.33
C GLU A 162 -12.08 -17.00 17.78
N THR A 163 -11.92 -18.14 17.14
CA THR A 163 -12.74 -19.34 17.40
C THR A 163 -12.05 -20.33 18.33
N ASN A 164 -10.72 -20.34 18.37
CA ASN A 164 -9.92 -21.25 19.20
C ASN A 164 -9.28 -20.51 20.37
N THR A 165 -10.12 -20.08 21.32
CA THR A 165 -9.71 -19.22 22.44
C THR A 165 -8.81 -19.90 23.48
N THR A 166 -8.70 -21.23 23.45
CA THR A 166 -7.84 -21.99 24.37
C THR A 166 -6.45 -22.27 23.83
N LYS A 167 -6.27 -22.15 22.53
CA LYS A 167 -4.98 -22.38 21.87
C LYS A 167 -3.98 -21.27 22.21
N ARG A 168 -2.74 -21.68 22.46
CA ARG A 168 -1.59 -20.77 22.57
C ARG A 168 -0.86 -20.76 21.25
N TYR A 169 -0.54 -19.56 20.77
CA TYR A 169 0.13 -19.35 19.49
C TYR A 169 1.56 -18.90 19.74
N PRO A 170 2.54 -19.39 18.96
CA PRO A 170 3.85 -18.76 18.91
C PRO A 170 3.72 -17.33 18.38
N VAL A 171 4.67 -16.47 18.74
CA VAL A 171 4.69 -15.07 18.34
C VAL A 171 5.95 -14.79 17.56
N LEU A 172 5.79 -14.24 16.36
CA LEU A 172 6.88 -13.70 15.55
C LEU A 172 6.88 -12.17 15.70
N TYR A 173 8.01 -11.60 16.09
CA TYR A 173 8.25 -10.17 16.04
C TYR A 173 8.95 -9.84 14.73
N LEU A 174 8.30 -9.04 13.89
CA LEU A 174 8.76 -8.73 12.54
C LEU A 174 9.05 -7.23 12.43
N GLN A 175 10.32 -6.89 12.35
CA GLN A 175 10.78 -5.50 12.25
C GLN A 175 10.75 -5.04 10.79
N HIS A 176 10.29 -3.82 10.56
CA HIS A 176 10.29 -3.18 9.25
C HIS A 176 11.69 -2.78 8.78
N GLY A 177 11.83 -2.42 7.51
CA GLY A 177 13.07 -1.89 6.92
C GLY A 177 13.36 -0.44 7.36
N MET A 178 14.60 0.00 7.16
CA MET A 178 15.00 1.37 7.43
C MET A 178 14.16 2.37 6.59
N GLY A 179 13.56 3.34 7.27
CA GLY A 179 12.71 4.34 6.62
C GLY A 179 11.26 3.93 6.38
N GLU A 180 10.85 2.80 6.94
CA GLU A 180 9.46 2.33 6.96
C GLU A 180 8.87 2.45 8.38
N ASP A 181 7.66 1.95 8.59
CA ASP A 181 6.98 1.91 9.88
C ASP A 181 6.29 0.55 10.11
N GLU A 182 5.53 0.43 11.18
CA GLU A 182 4.80 -0.78 11.53
C GLU A 182 3.85 -1.31 10.45
N THR A 183 3.52 -0.50 9.44
CA THR A 183 2.59 -0.89 8.35
C THR A 183 3.29 -1.57 7.19
N GLY A 184 4.63 -1.46 7.06
CA GLY A 184 5.39 -1.89 5.90
C GLY A 184 5.18 -3.35 5.53
N TRP A 185 5.29 -4.26 6.48
CA TRP A 185 5.11 -5.69 6.20
C TRP A 185 3.68 -6.07 5.84
N SER A 186 2.67 -5.37 6.37
CA SER A 186 1.27 -5.68 6.06
C SER A 186 0.79 -5.03 4.77
N LYS A 187 1.27 -3.83 4.43
CA LYS A 187 0.88 -3.13 3.21
C LYS A 187 1.74 -3.51 2.01
N GLN A 188 3.02 -3.17 2.04
CA GLN A 188 3.95 -3.44 0.95
C GLN A 188 4.34 -4.91 0.87
N GLY A 189 4.59 -5.52 2.04
CA GLY A 189 5.08 -6.90 2.15
C GLY A 189 4.01 -7.98 2.02
N MET A 190 2.72 -7.62 2.03
CA MET A 190 1.60 -8.58 1.94
C MET A 190 1.71 -9.77 2.91
N MET A 191 2.38 -9.57 4.06
CA MET A 191 2.73 -10.60 5.03
C MET A 191 1.54 -11.47 5.47
N GLN A 192 0.37 -10.87 5.63
CA GLN A 192 -0.85 -11.59 6.02
C GLN A 192 -1.24 -12.67 4.99
N HIS A 193 -1.11 -12.38 3.69
CA HIS A 193 -1.41 -13.36 2.64
C HIS A 193 -0.35 -14.44 2.56
N ILE A 194 0.92 -14.11 2.79
CA ILE A 194 2.01 -15.08 2.88
C ILE A 194 1.74 -16.06 4.04
N MET A 195 1.38 -15.53 5.21
CA MET A 195 1.07 -16.38 6.37
C MET A 195 -0.15 -17.24 6.14
N ASP A 196 -1.24 -16.67 5.62
CA ASP A 196 -2.46 -17.43 5.33
C ASP A 196 -2.20 -18.60 4.36
N ASN A 197 -1.46 -18.34 3.29
CA ASN A 197 -1.11 -19.36 2.28
C ASN A 197 -0.20 -20.44 2.88
N LEU A 198 0.83 -20.07 3.62
CA LEU A 198 1.75 -21.02 4.26
C LEU A 198 1.05 -21.90 5.31
N ILE A 199 0.13 -21.32 6.08
CA ILE A 199 -0.67 -22.08 7.07
C ILE A 199 -1.61 -23.04 6.35
N ALA A 200 -2.29 -22.60 5.29
CA ALA A 200 -3.19 -23.45 4.51
C ALA A 200 -2.46 -24.62 3.83
N GLU A 201 -1.22 -24.42 3.41
CA GLU A 201 -0.35 -25.46 2.83
C GLU A 201 0.31 -26.37 3.87
N GLY A 202 0.13 -26.09 5.17
CA GLY A 202 0.81 -26.83 6.25
C GLY A 202 2.32 -26.61 6.33
N LYS A 203 2.82 -25.53 5.71
CA LYS A 203 4.24 -25.13 5.72
C LYS A 203 4.60 -24.23 6.88
N ALA A 204 3.62 -23.61 7.52
CA ALA A 204 3.79 -22.83 8.74
C ALA A 204 2.72 -23.22 9.78
N GLU A 205 3.08 -23.19 11.04
CA GLU A 205 2.12 -23.26 12.12
C GLU A 205 1.35 -21.94 12.26
N PRO A 206 0.04 -21.97 12.61
CA PRO A 206 -0.68 -20.77 12.97
C PRO A 206 0.04 -20.00 14.07
N MET A 207 0.39 -18.73 13.82
CA MET A 207 1.11 -17.87 14.75
C MET A 207 0.58 -16.43 14.73
N ILE A 208 0.88 -15.70 15.79
CA ILE A 208 0.68 -14.25 15.85
C ILE A 208 1.92 -13.57 15.28
N VAL A 209 1.75 -12.54 14.44
CA VAL A 209 2.87 -11.72 13.99
C VAL A 209 2.69 -10.31 14.51
N VAL A 210 3.69 -9.80 15.21
CA VAL A 210 3.70 -8.43 15.76
C VAL A 210 4.69 -7.62 14.94
N MET A 211 4.20 -6.57 14.31
CA MET A 211 4.97 -5.60 13.53
C MET A 211 4.91 -4.28 14.27
N GLU A 212 6.03 -3.85 14.80
CA GLU A 212 6.13 -2.69 15.65
C GLU A 212 7.06 -1.65 15.01
N SER A 213 6.78 -0.36 15.22
CA SER A 213 7.70 0.70 14.85
C SER A 213 8.94 0.66 15.76
N GLY A 214 10.13 0.63 15.17
CA GLY A 214 11.40 0.58 15.88
C GLY A 214 11.85 1.92 16.47
N ASP A 215 11.06 2.99 16.34
CA ASP A 215 11.42 4.36 16.75
C ASP A 215 11.11 4.65 18.21
#